data_86aee94e4918e251561de554bd36eb1a
#
_entry.id   86aee94e4918e251561de554bd36eb1a
#
_cell.length_a   1.000
_cell.length_b   1.000
_cell.length_c   1.000
_cell.angle_alpha   90.00
_cell.angle_beta   90.00
_cell.angle_gamma   90.00
#
_symmetry.space_group_name_H-M   'P 1'
#
loop_
_entity.id
_entity.type
_entity.pdbx_description
1 polymer ?
#
loop_
_entity_poly.entity_id
_entity_poly.type
_entity_poly.pdbx_seq_one_letter_code
_entity_poly.pdbx_strand_id
1 'polypeptide(L)'
;VLAPGSFTADKHLGAQTYDVTALVRDGENELLIALGDGWYRSTSGVDGDRDLFGKEVAVLFQLEVDGKAVCVSDSSMEATQRGPIRQNDLQQGEVYDARLEGELSGWHGVKTQPNTLLITGMNTVPI
;
A
#
# COMPACT_ATOMS: atom_id res chain seq x y z
N VAL A 1 -8.89 -5.31 -7.00
CA VAL A 1 -7.44 -5.48 -6.88
C VAL A 1 -6.78 -4.38 -7.66
N LEU A 2 -5.92 -3.61 -7.01
CA LEU A 2 -5.16 -2.55 -7.65
C LEU A 2 -3.83 -3.12 -8.16
N ALA A 3 -3.47 -2.86 -9.41
CA ALA A 3 -2.17 -3.25 -9.92
C ALA A 3 -1.07 -2.40 -9.29
N PRO A 4 0.08 -2.98 -8.94
CA PRO A 4 1.22 -2.20 -8.47
C PRO A 4 1.68 -1.25 -9.59
N GLY A 5 1.86 0.02 -9.24
CA GLY A 5 2.51 0.98 -10.12
C GLY A 5 3.99 0.67 -10.29
N SER A 6 4.57 1.08 -11.40
CA SER A 6 6.02 1.13 -11.52
C SER A 6 6.55 2.34 -10.73
N PHE A 7 7.70 2.18 -10.14
CA PHE A 7 8.38 3.27 -9.42
C PHE A 7 9.87 3.32 -9.82
N THR A 8 10.45 4.48 -9.70
CA THR A 8 11.89 4.62 -9.72
C THR A 8 12.37 4.87 -8.29
N ALA A 9 13.30 4.05 -7.82
CA ALA A 9 13.69 4.01 -6.40
C ALA A 9 14.39 5.29 -5.91
N ASP A 10 14.82 6.18 -6.80
CA ASP A 10 15.75 7.26 -6.44
C ASP A 10 15.10 8.66 -6.44
N LYS A 11 14.10 8.94 -7.25
CA LYS A 11 13.60 10.32 -7.39
C LYS A 11 12.11 10.49 -7.64
N HIS A 12 11.42 9.51 -8.17
CA HIS A 12 10.03 9.62 -8.58
C HIS A 12 9.16 8.51 -8.02
N LEU A 13 7.98 8.87 -7.54
CA LEU A 13 6.90 7.94 -7.26
C LEU A 13 5.79 8.15 -8.28
N GLY A 14 5.40 7.07 -8.95
CA GLY A 14 4.22 7.06 -9.80
C GLY A 14 2.96 6.93 -8.95
N ALA A 15 2.10 7.96 -8.94
CA ALA A 15 0.81 7.89 -8.27
C ALA A 15 -0.26 7.34 -9.20
N GLN A 16 -1.02 6.38 -8.72
CA GLN A 16 -2.20 5.84 -9.39
C GLN A 16 -3.44 6.59 -8.88
N THR A 17 -4.34 6.92 -9.79
CA THR A 17 -5.60 7.58 -9.45
C THR A 17 -6.77 6.67 -9.81
N TYR A 18 -7.71 6.53 -8.90
CA TYR A 18 -8.88 5.69 -9.04
C TYR A 18 -10.14 6.48 -8.76
N ASP A 19 -11.14 6.35 -9.62
CA ASP A 19 -12.49 6.85 -9.33
C ASP A 19 -13.17 5.88 -8.38
N VAL A 20 -13.42 6.34 -7.16
CA VAL A 20 -14.07 5.57 -6.09
C VAL A 20 -15.49 6.08 -5.78
N THR A 21 -16.03 6.98 -6.61
CA THR A 21 -17.34 7.61 -6.40
C THR A 21 -18.45 6.59 -6.13
N ALA A 22 -18.47 5.49 -6.88
CA ALA A 22 -19.47 4.43 -6.72
C ALA A 22 -19.29 3.58 -5.44
N LEU A 23 -18.16 3.69 -4.74
CA LEU A 23 -17.85 2.93 -3.54
C LEU A 23 -18.10 3.73 -2.27
N VAL A 24 -18.14 5.05 -2.36
CA VAL A 24 -18.38 5.95 -1.21
C VAL A 24 -19.87 6.07 -0.95
N ARG A 25 -20.24 6.11 0.30
CA ARG A 25 -21.63 6.27 0.79
C ARG A 25 -21.72 7.39 1.80
N ASP A 26 -22.92 7.89 2.03
CA ASP A 26 -23.18 8.85 3.09
C ASP A 26 -22.82 8.27 4.46
N GLY A 27 -22.22 9.09 5.31
CA GLY A 27 -21.78 8.71 6.66
C GLY A 27 -20.38 8.14 6.71
N GLU A 28 -20.16 7.18 7.58
CA GLU A 28 -18.84 6.59 7.83
C GLU A 28 -18.41 5.66 6.69
N ASN A 29 -17.18 5.82 6.25
CA ASN A 29 -16.51 4.99 5.26
C ASN A 29 -15.19 4.50 5.82
N GLU A 30 -14.81 3.28 5.46
CA GLU A 30 -13.54 2.68 5.85
C GLU A 30 -12.67 2.46 4.61
N LEU A 31 -11.39 2.83 4.71
CA LEU A 31 -10.39 2.54 3.70
C LEU A 31 -9.36 1.57 4.28
N LEU A 32 -9.31 0.37 3.74
CA LEU A 32 -8.32 -0.64 4.08
C LEU A 32 -7.31 -0.80 2.95
N ILE A 33 -6.03 -0.67 3.25
CA ILE A 33 -4.94 -0.80 2.29
C ILE A 33 -4.04 -1.96 2.72
N ALA A 34 -3.97 -3.01 1.89
CA ALA A 34 -3.03 -4.10 2.10
C ALA A 34 -1.72 -3.82 1.38
N LEU A 35 -0.61 -3.89 2.11
CA LEU A 35 0.75 -3.69 1.57
C LEU A 35 1.46 -5.03 1.46
N GLY A 36 1.94 -5.36 0.26
CA GLY A 36 2.85 -6.47 0.02
C GLY A 36 4.30 -6.00 -0.10
N ASP A 37 5.22 -6.94 -0.17
CA ASP A 37 6.66 -6.65 -0.31
C ASP A 37 6.99 -5.99 -1.67
N GLY A 38 6.27 -6.36 -2.73
CA GLY A 38 6.47 -5.83 -4.08
C GLY A 38 7.92 -5.94 -4.55
N TRP A 39 8.33 -5.14 -5.52
CA TRP A 39 9.74 -5.03 -5.92
C TRP A 39 10.63 -4.36 -4.88
N TYR A 40 10.02 -3.67 -3.91
CA TYR A 40 10.75 -2.87 -2.95
C TYR A 40 11.56 -3.72 -1.96
N ARG A 41 10.96 -4.79 -1.44
CA ARG A 41 11.61 -5.63 -0.44
C ARG A 41 11.50 -7.14 -0.65
N SER A 42 10.83 -7.59 -1.73
CA SER A 42 10.79 -9.02 -2.07
C SER A 42 12.17 -9.56 -2.39
N THR A 43 12.25 -10.87 -2.35
CA THR A 43 13.39 -11.60 -2.89
C THR A 43 13.60 -11.23 -4.35
N SER A 44 14.83 -10.94 -4.73
CA SER A 44 15.21 -10.52 -6.08
C SER A 44 16.54 -11.14 -6.48
N GLY A 45 16.68 -11.38 -7.79
CA GLY A 45 17.91 -11.91 -8.36
C GLY A 45 18.12 -13.42 -8.13
N VAL A 46 19.21 -13.91 -8.66
CA VAL A 46 19.59 -15.33 -8.63
C VAL A 46 20.09 -15.72 -7.23
N ASP A 47 20.69 -14.79 -6.52
CA ASP A 47 21.30 -15.00 -5.21
C ASP A 47 20.29 -14.90 -4.06
N GLY A 48 19.04 -14.50 -4.37
CA GLY A 48 17.97 -14.45 -3.39
C GLY A 48 18.06 -13.28 -2.41
N ASP A 49 18.68 -12.18 -2.81
CA ASP A 49 18.78 -10.98 -2.01
C ASP A 49 17.39 -10.38 -1.74
N ARG A 50 17.20 -9.86 -0.53
CA ARG A 50 15.98 -9.18 -0.09
C ARG A 50 16.27 -7.76 0.34
N ASP A 51 15.19 -6.98 0.43
CA ASP A 51 15.23 -5.62 1.00
C ASP A 51 16.14 -4.66 0.23
N LEU A 52 16.30 -4.85 -1.09
CA LEU A 52 17.24 -4.07 -1.92
C LEU A 52 16.98 -2.56 -1.87
N PHE A 53 15.73 -2.14 -1.74
CA PHE A 53 15.37 -0.72 -1.69
C PHE A 53 14.96 -0.26 -0.28
N GLY A 54 14.72 -1.18 0.63
CA GLY A 54 14.40 -0.89 2.03
C GLY A 54 13.69 -2.02 2.74
N LYS A 55 13.66 -1.93 4.07
CA LYS A 55 13.10 -2.96 4.95
C LYS A 55 11.66 -2.69 5.38
N GLU A 56 11.22 -1.45 5.28
CA GLU A 56 9.89 -1.02 5.74
C GLU A 56 9.06 -0.60 4.53
N VAL A 57 7.93 -1.25 4.32
CA VAL A 57 6.96 -0.84 3.31
C VAL A 57 6.17 0.36 3.83
N ALA A 58 5.78 1.25 2.93
CA ALA A 58 5.03 2.43 3.25
C ALA A 58 3.95 2.70 2.19
N VAL A 59 2.96 3.49 2.55
CA VAL A 59 1.92 3.97 1.66
C VAL A 59 1.82 5.49 1.75
N LEU A 60 1.60 6.11 0.59
CA LEU A 60 1.22 7.50 0.49
C LEU A 60 -0.06 7.57 -0.33
N PHE A 61 -1.12 8.11 0.24
CA PHE A 61 -2.39 8.30 -0.46
C PHE A 61 -3.09 9.58 -0.04
N GLN A 62 -3.99 10.04 -0.88
CA GLN A 62 -5.02 11.01 -0.53
C GLN A 62 -6.34 10.63 -1.21
N LEU A 63 -7.45 10.89 -0.53
CA LEU A 63 -8.80 10.84 -1.06
C LEU A 63 -9.26 12.27 -1.31
N GLU A 64 -9.75 12.51 -2.51
CA GLU A 64 -10.28 13.82 -2.90
C GLU A 64 -11.78 13.73 -3.18
N VAL A 65 -12.49 14.76 -2.76
CA VAL A 65 -13.89 15.01 -3.13
C VAL A 65 -13.96 16.42 -3.71
N ASP A 66 -14.48 16.55 -4.91
CA ASP A 66 -14.57 17.82 -5.63
C ASP A 66 -13.23 18.60 -5.69
N GLY A 67 -12.13 17.85 -5.89
CA GLY A 67 -10.78 18.41 -6.00
C GLY A 67 -10.18 18.87 -4.66
N LYS A 68 -10.77 18.48 -3.53
CA LYS A 68 -10.24 18.77 -2.19
C LYS A 68 -9.87 17.49 -1.47
N ALA A 69 -8.67 17.43 -0.92
CA ALA A 69 -8.26 16.33 -0.09
C ALA A 69 -9.11 16.30 1.20
N VAL A 70 -9.79 15.19 1.42
CA VAL A 70 -10.63 14.95 2.61
C VAL A 70 -10.04 13.91 3.55
N CYS A 71 -9.13 13.07 3.05
CA CYS A 71 -8.38 12.11 3.84
C CYS A 71 -6.99 11.92 3.24
N VAL A 72 -5.98 11.82 4.08
CA VAL A 72 -4.59 11.62 3.67
C VAL A 72 -3.91 10.58 4.55
N SER A 73 -2.83 10.00 4.05
CA SER A 73 -1.98 9.14 4.88
C SER A 73 -1.20 9.96 5.89
N ASP A 74 -1.53 9.81 7.16
CA ASP A 74 -0.89 10.52 8.27
C ASP A 74 -0.81 9.64 9.54
N SER A 75 -0.44 10.26 10.65
CA SER A 75 -0.29 9.60 11.95
C SER A 75 -1.60 9.15 12.60
N SER A 76 -2.76 9.52 12.06
CA SER A 76 -4.06 9.05 12.54
C SER A 76 -4.39 7.63 12.09
N MET A 77 -3.63 7.12 11.10
CA MET A 77 -3.80 5.76 10.60
C MET A 77 -3.33 4.71 11.61
N GLU A 78 -3.92 3.54 11.49
CA GLU A 78 -3.49 2.35 12.21
C GLU A 78 -3.09 1.25 11.23
N ALA A 79 -2.21 0.38 11.67
CA ALA A 79 -1.76 -0.78 10.90
C ALA A 79 -1.79 -2.05 11.74
N THR A 80 -1.93 -3.18 11.08
CA THR A 80 -1.78 -4.49 11.72
C THR A 80 -1.05 -5.45 10.79
N GLN A 81 -0.34 -6.41 11.40
CA GLN A 81 0.29 -7.54 10.71
C GLN A 81 -0.40 -8.87 11.07
N ARG A 82 -1.57 -8.81 11.70
CA ARG A 82 -2.29 -10.00 12.19
C ARG A 82 -3.39 -10.49 11.24
N GLY A 83 -3.26 -10.19 9.96
CA GLY A 83 -4.14 -10.71 8.93
C GLY A 83 -3.72 -12.09 8.40
N PRO A 84 -4.52 -12.67 7.50
CA PRO A 84 -4.29 -14.00 6.93
C PRO A 84 -3.07 -14.08 6.00
N ILE A 85 -2.66 -12.99 5.36
CA ILE A 85 -1.47 -12.95 4.51
C ILE A 85 -0.25 -12.88 5.41
N ARG A 86 0.52 -13.98 5.49
CA ARG A 86 1.70 -14.10 6.36
C ARG A 86 3.01 -13.82 5.64
N GLN A 87 3.01 -13.98 4.32
CA GLN A 87 4.10 -13.63 3.42
C GLN A 87 3.49 -13.20 2.08
N ASN A 88 4.07 -12.20 1.47
CA ASN A 88 3.71 -11.77 0.13
C ASN A 88 4.97 -11.29 -0.58
N ASP A 89 5.64 -12.21 -1.27
CA ASP A 89 6.94 -12.02 -1.92
C ASP A 89 6.81 -12.38 -3.41
N LEU A 90 7.38 -11.58 -4.30
CA LEU A 90 7.24 -11.77 -5.74
C LEU A 90 7.86 -13.08 -6.26
N GLN A 91 8.94 -13.56 -5.64
CA GLN A 91 9.64 -14.77 -6.06
C GLN A 91 9.33 -15.97 -5.16
N GLN A 92 9.16 -15.74 -3.87
CA GLN A 92 8.86 -16.80 -2.91
C GLN A 92 7.35 -17.11 -2.82
N GLY A 93 6.51 -16.23 -3.37
CA GLY A 93 5.07 -16.40 -3.37
C GLY A 93 4.38 -15.88 -2.11
N GLU A 94 3.13 -16.32 -1.95
CA GLU A 94 2.27 -15.94 -0.84
C GLU A 94 2.10 -17.10 0.14
N VAL A 95 2.15 -16.80 1.43
CA VAL A 95 1.72 -17.71 2.50
C VAL A 95 0.45 -17.15 3.11
N TYR A 96 -0.62 -17.92 3.01
CA TYR A 96 -1.95 -17.54 3.49
C TYR A 96 -2.40 -18.51 4.60
N ASP A 97 -2.80 -17.96 5.74
CA ASP A 97 -3.34 -18.73 6.86
C ASP A 97 -4.86 -18.45 7.00
N ALA A 98 -5.68 -19.33 6.45
CA ALA A 98 -7.13 -19.21 6.48
C ALA A 98 -7.73 -19.19 7.90
N ARG A 99 -7.00 -19.64 8.92
CA ARG A 99 -7.45 -19.57 10.33
C ARG A 99 -7.49 -18.13 10.86
N LEU A 100 -6.82 -17.21 10.18
CA LEU A 100 -6.77 -15.79 10.51
C LEU A 100 -7.73 -14.94 9.65
N GLU A 101 -8.61 -15.58 8.88
CA GLU A 101 -9.71 -14.89 8.22
C GLU A 101 -10.71 -14.34 9.25
N GLY A 102 -11.35 -13.24 8.90
CA GLY A 102 -12.35 -12.60 9.74
C GLY A 102 -11.91 -11.21 10.19
N GLU A 103 -12.23 -10.86 11.43
CA GLU A 103 -11.94 -9.52 11.95
C GLU A 103 -10.45 -9.34 12.21
N LEU A 104 -9.87 -8.32 11.58
CA LEU A 104 -8.48 -7.94 11.81
C LEU A 104 -8.31 -7.37 13.23
N SER A 105 -7.23 -7.72 13.89
CA SER A 105 -6.97 -7.34 15.27
C SER A 105 -5.54 -6.85 15.49
N GLY A 106 -5.27 -6.33 16.68
CA GLY A 106 -3.92 -5.89 17.06
C GLY A 106 -3.46 -4.64 16.31
N TRP A 107 -4.40 -3.75 16.02
CA TRP A 107 -4.13 -2.45 15.41
C TRP A 107 -3.24 -1.60 16.31
N HIS A 108 -2.35 -0.84 15.71
CA HIS A 108 -1.43 0.08 16.37
C HIS A 108 -1.13 1.27 15.47
N GLY A 109 -0.80 2.40 16.06
CA GLY A 109 -0.46 3.61 15.32
C GLY A 109 0.74 3.41 14.39
N VAL A 110 0.70 4.08 13.25
CA VAL A 110 1.75 4.03 12.25
C VAL A 110 2.90 5.00 12.55
N LYS A 111 4.07 4.73 11.97
CA LYS A 111 5.15 5.72 11.87
C LYS A 111 4.98 6.52 10.59
N THR A 112 5.13 7.82 10.68
CA THR A 112 5.13 8.70 9.50
C THR A 112 6.55 9.15 9.18
N GLN A 113 6.84 9.28 7.88
CA GLN A 113 8.08 9.85 7.37
C GLN A 113 7.74 10.91 6.32
N PRO A 114 8.47 12.06 6.30
CA PRO A 114 8.27 13.04 5.24
C PRO A 114 8.60 12.42 3.88
N ASN A 115 7.71 12.61 2.92
CA ASN A 115 8.02 12.24 1.53
C ASN A 115 8.93 13.30 0.92
N THR A 116 10.08 12.88 0.43
CA THR A 116 11.06 13.73 -0.27
C THR A 116 11.11 13.45 -1.77
N LEU A 117 10.34 12.46 -2.25
CA LEU A 117 10.33 12.07 -3.65
C LEU A 117 9.30 12.87 -4.44
N LEU A 118 9.61 13.16 -5.69
CA LEU A 118 8.66 13.77 -6.61
C LEU A 118 7.54 12.78 -6.95
N ILE A 119 6.30 13.20 -6.75
CA ILE A 119 5.12 12.41 -7.10
C ILE A 119 4.65 12.85 -8.48
N THR A 120 4.50 11.91 -9.40
CA THR A 120 3.97 12.14 -10.74
C THR A 120 2.77 11.23 -10.98
N GLY A 121 1.73 11.76 -11.60
CA GLY A 121 0.59 10.96 -12.03
C GLY A 121 1.02 9.90 -13.05
N MET A 122 0.49 8.71 -12.92
CA MET A 122 0.65 7.64 -13.90
C MET A 122 -0.66 7.46 -14.67
N ASN A 123 -0.55 7.38 -15.99
CA ASN A 123 -1.66 6.93 -16.82
C ASN A 123 -1.75 5.40 -16.68
N THR A 124 -2.42 4.94 -15.64
CA THR A 124 -2.75 3.52 -15.48
C THR A 124 -4.12 3.28 -16.07
N VAL A 125 -4.23 2.28 -16.92
CA VAL A 125 -5.54 1.79 -17.36
C VAL A 125 -6.14 1.05 -16.16
N PRO A 126 -7.34 1.41 -15.69
CA PRO A 126 -8.04 0.64 -14.66
C PRO A 126 -8.21 -0.80 -15.14
N ILE A 127 -7.87 -1.75 -14.29
CA ILE A 127 -8.10 -3.16 -14.54
C ILE A 127 -9.51 -3.52 -14.10
#